data_c75c8064ec1356bd9745caecd1e0609e
#
_entry.id   c75c8064ec1356bd9745caecd1e0609e
#
_cell.length_a   1.000
_cell.length_b   1.000
_cell.length_c   1.000
_cell.angle_alpha   90.00
_cell.angle_beta   90.00
_cell.angle_gamma   90.00
#
_symmetry.space_group_name_H-M   'P 1'
#
loop_
_entity.id
_entity.type
_entity.pdbx_description
1 polymer ?
#
loop_
_entity_poly.entity_id
_entity_poly.type
_entity_poly.pdbx_seq_one_letter_code
_entity_poly.pdbx_strand_id
1 'polypeptide(L)'
;MEQHGARVVADLGRELAAASSQTGGALWRLAESGRGLDANLLRLPPGRAIDEHTDLVLDVLLVVLEGSGELRTESGSQDLRPVSALWLPKGSRRALVAGADGMGYLSVHQRRPGLTIGTPPRPEAGEEAGLLARVCPECGRLAPERAARFCWSCGSALEA
;
A
#
# COMPACT_ATOMS: atom_id res chain seq x y z
N MET A 1 -1.58 29.90 -6.34
CA MET A 1 -0.16 29.66 -6.69
C MET A 1 0.26 28.38 -6.00
N GLU A 2 0.34 27.28 -6.75
CA GLU A 2 0.85 26.03 -6.19
C GLU A 2 2.35 26.20 -5.92
N GLN A 3 2.75 25.98 -4.66
CA GLN A 3 4.15 26.05 -4.28
C GLN A 3 4.86 24.77 -4.75
N HIS A 4 5.55 24.85 -5.89
CA HIS A 4 6.39 23.76 -6.41
C HIS A 4 7.77 23.67 -5.75
N GLY A 5 7.93 24.22 -4.53
CA GLY A 5 9.18 24.21 -3.79
C GLY A 5 9.38 22.95 -2.95
N ALA A 6 10.65 22.58 -2.73
CA ALA A 6 11.01 21.51 -1.81
C ALA A 6 10.53 21.85 -0.39
N ARG A 7 9.87 20.91 0.28
CA ARG A 7 9.37 21.08 1.65
C ARG A 7 9.24 19.74 2.38
N VAL A 8 9.19 19.82 3.70
CA VAL A 8 8.78 18.67 4.53
C VAL A 8 7.27 18.49 4.38
N VAL A 9 6.83 17.31 4.00
CA VAL A 9 5.41 16.99 3.76
C VAL A 9 4.77 16.20 4.92
N ALA A 10 5.59 15.56 5.75
CA ALA A 10 5.14 14.88 6.98
C ALA A 10 6.33 14.60 7.91
N ASP A 11 6.03 14.46 9.19
CA ASP A 11 6.90 13.81 10.18
C ASP A 11 6.36 12.40 10.40
N LEU A 12 6.97 11.41 9.76
CA LEU A 12 6.49 10.02 9.77
C LEU A 12 6.57 9.38 11.17
N GLY A 13 7.55 9.80 11.99
CA GLY A 13 7.63 9.36 13.38
C GLY A 13 6.44 9.84 14.21
N ARG A 14 6.03 11.09 13.99
CA ARG A 14 4.86 11.67 14.65
C ARG A 14 3.55 10.97 14.21
N GLU A 15 3.42 10.68 12.94
CA GLU A 15 2.25 9.93 12.42
C GLU A 15 2.17 8.53 13.03
N LEU A 16 3.31 7.84 13.17
CA LEU A 16 3.38 6.54 13.84
C LEU A 16 3.01 6.65 15.31
N ALA A 17 3.55 7.62 16.04
CA ALA A 17 3.30 7.81 17.46
C ALA A 17 1.84 8.20 17.77
N ALA A 18 1.18 8.92 16.87
CA ALA A 18 -0.21 9.35 17.04
C ALA A 18 -1.23 8.23 16.84
N ALA A 19 -0.86 7.17 16.12
CA ALA A 19 -1.75 6.06 15.83
C ALA A 19 -1.62 4.94 16.89
N SER A 20 -2.75 4.34 17.28
CA SER A 20 -2.74 3.15 18.13
C SER A 20 -1.95 2.01 17.47
N SER A 21 -1.24 1.20 18.28
CA SER A 21 -0.55 0.00 17.80
C SER A 21 -1.48 -1.03 17.15
N GLN A 22 -2.76 -0.98 17.44
CA GLN A 22 -3.79 -1.86 16.88
C GLN A 22 -4.42 -1.29 15.59
N THR A 23 -4.11 -0.04 15.23
CA THR A 23 -4.59 0.55 13.99
C THR A 23 -3.76 -0.02 12.82
N GLY A 24 -4.42 -0.72 11.90
CA GLY A 24 -3.80 -1.23 10.68
C GLY A 24 -4.08 -0.35 9.48
N GLY A 25 -3.28 -0.51 8.42
CA GLY A 25 -3.45 0.18 7.15
C GLY A 25 -2.62 1.46 7.02
N ALA A 26 -3.05 2.35 6.13
CA ALA A 26 -2.34 3.59 5.83
C ALA A 26 -2.59 4.66 6.91
N LEU A 27 -1.51 5.15 7.49
CA LEU A 27 -1.52 6.25 8.46
C LEU A 27 -1.31 7.61 7.78
N TRP A 28 -0.52 7.63 6.73
CA TRP A 28 -0.26 8.81 5.93
C TRP A 28 -0.01 8.44 4.46
N ARG A 29 -0.30 9.36 3.56
CA ARG A 29 -0.06 9.20 2.11
C ARG A 29 0.47 10.48 1.50
N LEU A 30 1.39 10.35 0.56
CA LEU A 30 1.82 11.45 -0.28
C LEU A 30 0.68 11.88 -1.21
N ALA A 31 0.17 13.11 -1.01
CA ALA A 31 -0.99 13.65 -1.73
C ALA A 31 -0.63 14.78 -2.69
N GLU A 32 0.67 14.98 -2.99
CA GLU A 32 1.13 16.07 -3.84
C GLU A 32 0.60 15.94 -5.27
N SER A 33 0.08 17.05 -5.80
CA SER A 33 -0.33 17.11 -7.20
C SER A 33 0.90 16.99 -8.13
N GLY A 34 0.75 16.31 -9.26
CA GLY A 34 1.84 16.15 -10.23
C GLY A 34 2.97 15.23 -9.80
N ARG A 35 2.86 14.55 -8.64
CA ARG A 35 3.89 13.60 -8.17
C ARG A 35 4.09 12.43 -9.15
N GLY A 36 5.33 12.01 -9.32
CA GLY A 36 5.70 10.80 -10.06
C GLY A 36 5.80 9.53 -9.19
N LEU A 37 5.74 9.71 -7.86
CA LEU A 37 5.82 8.64 -6.86
C LEU A 37 4.57 8.59 -6.01
N ASP A 38 4.18 7.39 -5.60
CA ASP A 38 3.29 7.17 -4.47
C ASP A 38 4.12 6.72 -3.27
N ALA A 39 3.85 7.32 -2.12
CA ALA A 39 4.47 6.95 -0.85
C ALA A 39 3.38 6.84 0.21
N ASN A 40 3.39 5.74 0.97
CA ASN A 40 2.41 5.47 2.00
C ASN A 40 3.12 5.02 3.28
N LEU A 41 2.76 5.64 4.39
CA LEU A 41 3.11 5.14 5.71
C LEU A 41 2.04 4.15 6.14
N LEU A 42 2.45 2.94 6.42
CA LEU A 42 1.56 1.83 6.74
C LEU A 42 1.91 1.25 8.11
N ARG A 43 0.90 0.76 8.81
CA ARG A 43 1.08 -0.06 10.01
C ARG A 43 0.46 -1.44 9.80
N LEU A 44 1.23 -2.43 10.16
CA LEU A 44 0.79 -3.80 10.30
C LEU A 44 0.74 -4.11 11.81
N PRO A 45 -0.46 -4.30 12.40
CA PRO A 45 -0.59 -4.56 13.83
C PRO A 45 0.15 -5.82 14.28
N PRO A 46 0.39 -6.00 15.61
CA PRO A 46 1.07 -7.17 16.14
C PRO A 46 0.51 -8.48 15.60
N GLY A 47 1.39 -9.36 15.13
CA GLY A 47 1.06 -10.68 14.62
C GLY A 47 0.23 -10.71 13.31
N ARG A 48 -0.09 -9.56 12.73
CA ARG A 48 -0.83 -9.52 11.46
C ARG A 48 0.11 -9.76 10.28
N ALA A 49 -0.47 -10.25 9.20
CA ALA A 49 0.27 -10.55 7.99
C ALA A 49 -0.38 -9.90 6.77
N ILE A 50 0.43 -9.58 5.80
CA ILE A 50 0.02 -9.40 4.40
C ILE A 50 0.29 -10.74 3.72
N ASP A 51 -0.77 -11.38 3.29
CA ASP A 51 -0.70 -12.69 2.66
C ASP A 51 0.17 -12.68 1.40
N GLU A 52 0.63 -13.86 1.04
CA GLU A 52 1.47 -14.02 -0.14
C GLU A 52 0.78 -13.47 -1.39
N HIS A 53 1.47 -12.59 -2.08
CA HIS A 53 0.98 -11.95 -3.29
C HIS A 53 2.14 -11.59 -4.23
N THR A 54 1.80 -11.27 -5.47
CA THR A 54 2.72 -10.80 -6.50
C THR A 54 2.19 -9.50 -7.09
N ASP A 55 3.03 -8.47 -7.17
CA ASP A 55 2.74 -7.27 -7.97
C ASP A 55 3.43 -7.44 -9.33
N LEU A 56 2.65 -7.51 -10.40
CA LEU A 56 3.18 -7.69 -11.76
C LEU A 56 3.57 -6.37 -12.44
N VAL A 57 3.27 -5.23 -11.81
CA VAL A 57 3.37 -3.91 -12.43
C VAL A 57 4.44 -3.05 -11.78
N LEU A 58 4.54 -3.07 -10.46
CA LEU A 58 5.34 -2.13 -9.69
C LEU A 58 6.52 -2.81 -9.00
N ASP A 59 7.66 -2.14 -9.11
CA ASP A 59 8.75 -2.29 -8.16
C ASP A 59 8.42 -1.46 -6.91
N VAL A 60 8.66 -2.00 -5.73
CA VAL A 60 8.36 -1.34 -4.46
C VAL A 60 9.61 -1.28 -3.59
N LEU A 61 9.97 -0.08 -3.15
CA LEU A 61 10.89 0.12 -2.05
C LEU A 61 10.08 0.21 -0.76
N LEU A 62 10.42 -0.62 0.22
CA LEU A 62 9.80 -0.60 1.54
C LEU A 62 10.88 -0.31 2.58
N VAL A 63 10.61 0.61 3.50
CA VAL A 63 11.53 0.95 4.59
C VAL A 63 10.80 0.73 5.92
N VAL A 64 11.32 -0.16 6.74
CA VAL A 64 10.82 -0.37 8.12
C VAL A 64 11.27 0.79 8.99
N LEU A 65 10.33 1.44 9.68
CA LEU A 65 10.60 2.59 10.53
C LEU A 65 10.53 2.23 12.02
N GLU A 66 9.62 1.35 12.40
CA GLU A 66 9.47 0.87 13.79
C GLU A 66 8.98 -0.57 13.85
N GLY A 67 9.12 -1.18 15.01
CA GLY A 67 8.70 -2.56 15.24
C GLY A 67 9.58 -3.57 14.56
N SER A 68 9.06 -4.75 14.29
CA SER A 68 9.77 -5.85 13.66
C SER A 68 8.84 -6.70 12.81
N GLY A 69 9.41 -7.55 11.98
CA GLY A 69 8.65 -8.47 11.15
C GLY A 69 9.52 -9.45 10.40
N GLU A 70 8.91 -10.11 9.44
CA GLU A 70 9.54 -11.10 8.58
C GLU A 70 9.06 -10.89 7.14
N LEU A 71 9.99 -10.83 6.21
CA LEU A 71 9.73 -10.97 4.78
C LEU A 71 9.85 -12.44 4.40
N ARG A 72 8.79 -13.00 3.85
CA ARG A 72 8.78 -14.37 3.29
C ARG A 72 8.77 -14.30 1.78
N THR A 73 9.65 -15.07 1.18
CA THR A 73 9.79 -15.20 -0.28
C THR A 73 9.98 -16.67 -0.64
N GLU A 74 9.99 -17.00 -1.92
CA GLU A 74 10.28 -18.35 -2.41
C GLU A 74 11.67 -18.85 -2.01
N SER A 75 12.63 -17.92 -1.80
CA SER A 75 14.01 -18.24 -1.40
C SER A 75 14.20 -18.34 0.12
N GLY A 76 13.14 -18.11 0.92
CA GLY A 76 13.20 -18.20 2.37
C GLY A 76 12.68 -16.95 3.07
N SER A 77 12.98 -16.86 4.35
CA SER A 77 12.55 -15.78 5.24
C SER A 77 13.70 -14.87 5.64
N GLN A 78 13.41 -13.58 5.79
CA GLN A 78 14.37 -12.57 6.24
C GLN A 78 13.75 -11.73 7.35
N ASP A 79 14.49 -11.55 8.45
CA ASP A 79 14.08 -10.71 9.57
C ASP A 79 14.09 -9.23 9.17
N LEU A 80 13.05 -8.53 9.57
CA LEU A 80 12.88 -7.10 9.37
C LEU A 80 13.02 -6.37 10.70
N ARG A 81 13.84 -5.32 10.70
CA ARG A 81 14.12 -4.46 11.87
C ARG A 81 14.00 -3.00 11.47
N PRO A 82 13.88 -2.08 12.43
CA PRO A 82 13.89 -0.65 12.13
C PRO A 82 15.10 -0.25 11.28
N VAL A 83 14.86 0.63 10.32
CA VAL A 83 15.83 1.13 9.35
C VAL A 83 16.28 0.08 8.31
N SER A 84 15.59 -1.05 8.20
CA SER A 84 15.77 -1.98 7.08
C SER A 84 15.09 -1.46 5.82
N ALA A 85 15.80 -1.50 4.70
CA ALA A 85 15.23 -1.23 3.38
C ALA A 85 15.08 -2.53 2.58
N LEU A 86 13.92 -2.73 1.99
CA LEU A 86 13.57 -3.91 1.20
C LEU A 86 13.33 -3.50 -0.24
N TRP A 87 13.93 -4.24 -1.15
CA TRP A 87 13.61 -4.17 -2.56
C TRP A 87 12.66 -5.30 -2.95
N LEU A 88 11.46 -4.95 -3.41
CA LEU A 88 10.41 -5.88 -3.82
C LEU A 88 10.17 -5.67 -5.32
N PRO A 89 10.90 -6.38 -6.20
CA PRO A 89 10.73 -6.21 -7.63
C PRO A 89 9.36 -6.72 -8.09
N LYS A 90 8.85 -6.11 -9.14
CA LYS A 90 7.65 -6.63 -9.84
C LYS A 90 7.85 -8.08 -10.23
N GLY A 91 6.79 -8.88 -10.14
CA GLY A 91 6.82 -10.32 -10.40
C GLY A 91 7.34 -11.16 -9.24
N SER A 92 7.97 -10.56 -8.20
CA SER A 92 8.38 -11.31 -7.02
C SER A 92 7.19 -11.69 -6.15
N ARG A 93 7.20 -12.91 -5.66
CA ARG A 93 6.22 -13.46 -4.74
C ARG A 93 6.68 -13.23 -3.31
N ARG A 94 5.86 -12.59 -2.49
CA ARG A 94 6.24 -12.19 -1.14
C ARG A 94 5.06 -12.09 -0.20
N ALA A 95 5.33 -12.32 1.09
CA ALA A 95 4.45 -12.05 2.22
C ALA A 95 5.20 -11.24 3.27
N LEU A 96 4.49 -10.45 4.06
CA LEU A 96 5.02 -9.72 5.19
C LEU A 96 4.28 -10.16 6.45
N VAL A 97 5.01 -10.42 7.52
CA VAL A 97 4.43 -10.79 8.82
C VAL A 97 4.98 -9.85 9.87
N ALA A 98 4.11 -9.16 10.61
CA ALA A 98 4.53 -8.33 11.73
C ALA A 98 4.92 -9.17 12.94
N GLY A 99 5.92 -8.72 13.66
CA GLY A 99 6.33 -9.29 14.94
C GLY A 99 5.35 -8.96 16.07
N ALA A 100 5.75 -9.27 17.30
CA ALA A 100 4.91 -9.09 18.50
C ALA A 100 4.54 -7.64 18.78
N ASP A 101 5.36 -6.68 18.36
CA ASP A 101 5.15 -5.24 18.55
C ASP A 101 4.50 -4.57 17.34
N GLY A 102 4.16 -5.33 16.31
CA GLY A 102 3.72 -4.79 15.04
C GLY A 102 4.89 -4.25 14.21
N MET A 103 4.57 -3.63 13.07
CA MET A 103 5.56 -3.05 12.17
C MET A 103 5.00 -1.80 11.48
N GLY A 104 5.70 -0.68 11.63
CA GLY A 104 5.45 0.55 10.88
C GLY A 104 6.45 0.69 9.74
N TYR A 105 5.99 0.93 8.52
CA TYR A 105 6.86 1.00 7.36
C TYR A 105 6.38 1.99 6.30
N LEU A 106 7.33 2.55 5.58
CA LEU A 106 7.08 3.38 4.41
C LEU A 106 7.17 2.52 3.14
N SER A 107 6.14 2.56 2.32
CA SER A 107 6.13 1.94 1.00
C SER A 107 6.22 3.03 -0.07
N VAL A 108 7.16 2.90 -1.00
CA VAL A 108 7.37 3.86 -2.10
C VAL A 108 7.42 3.10 -3.42
N HIS A 109 6.70 3.59 -4.40
CA HIS A 109 6.70 3.03 -5.76
C HIS A 109 6.38 4.12 -6.78
N GLN A 110 6.61 3.85 -8.06
CA GLN A 110 6.14 4.72 -9.13
C GLN A 110 4.62 4.90 -9.03
N ARG A 111 4.18 6.13 -9.24
CA ARG A 111 2.75 6.39 -9.37
C ARG A 111 2.21 5.56 -10.52
N ARG A 112 1.14 4.81 -10.27
CA ARG A 112 0.43 4.14 -11.35
C ARG A 112 -0.09 5.20 -12.31
N PRO A 113 0.08 5.02 -13.63
CA PRO A 113 -0.64 5.84 -14.59
C PRO A 113 -2.11 5.77 -14.20
N GLY A 114 -2.73 6.93 -13.92
CA GLY A 114 -4.17 6.98 -13.72
C GLY A 114 -4.82 6.27 -14.89
N LEU A 115 -5.89 5.51 -14.65
CA LEU A 115 -6.71 4.99 -15.73
C LEU A 115 -7.05 6.20 -16.63
N THR A 116 -6.40 6.27 -17.77
CA THR A 116 -6.86 7.16 -18.82
C THR A 116 -8.22 6.62 -19.17
N ILE A 117 -9.27 7.36 -18.86
CA ILE A 117 -10.63 7.02 -19.26
C ILE A 117 -10.68 7.19 -20.78
N GLY A 118 -10.14 6.20 -21.48
CA GLY A 118 -10.60 5.89 -22.80
C GLY A 118 -12.03 5.39 -22.61
N THR A 119 -12.96 5.91 -23.40
CA THR A 119 -14.36 5.49 -23.40
C THR A 119 -14.44 3.98 -23.20
N PRO A 120 -15.00 3.46 -22.08
CA PRO A 120 -15.03 2.04 -21.86
C PRO A 120 -15.87 1.40 -22.99
N PRO A 121 -15.46 0.25 -23.53
CA PRO A 121 -16.35 -0.53 -24.34
C PRO A 121 -17.60 -0.79 -23.49
N ARG A 122 -18.77 -0.51 -24.06
CA ARG A 122 -20.07 -0.68 -23.42
C ARG A 122 -20.16 -2.13 -22.89
N PRO A 123 -20.28 -2.36 -21.58
CA PRO A 123 -20.41 -3.72 -21.07
C PRO A 123 -21.73 -4.28 -21.56
N GLU A 124 -21.67 -5.42 -22.20
CA GLU A 124 -22.86 -6.26 -22.37
C GLU A 124 -23.29 -6.71 -20.98
N ALA A 125 -24.59 -6.56 -20.71
CA ALA A 125 -25.21 -6.71 -19.41
C ALA A 125 -24.93 -8.07 -18.77
N GLY A 126 -24.43 -8.08 -17.53
CA GLY A 126 -24.69 -9.21 -16.68
C GLY A 126 -23.77 -9.49 -15.50
N GLU A 127 -22.48 -9.30 -15.47
CA GLU A 127 -21.67 -9.72 -14.31
C GLU A 127 -20.55 -8.74 -13.90
N GLU A 128 -20.21 -7.76 -14.71
CA GLU A 128 -19.03 -6.93 -14.52
C GLU A 128 -19.25 -5.71 -13.63
N ALA A 129 -20.49 -5.25 -13.43
CA ALA A 129 -20.78 -4.07 -12.61
C ALA A 129 -20.34 -4.26 -11.13
N GLY A 130 -20.42 -5.48 -10.61
CA GLY A 130 -20.00 -5.81 -9.26
C GLY A 130 -18.48 -5.86 -9.06
N LEU A 131 -17.71 -6.04 -10.13
CA LEU A 131 -16.25 -6.06 -10.08
C LEU A 131 -15.66 -4.66 -10.10
N LEU A 132 -16.22 -3.76 -10.89
CA LEU A 132 -15.75 -2.37 -10.98
C LEU A 132 -15.90 -1.61 -9.67
N ALA A 133 -16.98 -1.85 -8.91
CA ALA A 133 -17.19 -1.28 -7.59
C ALA A 133 -16.13 -1.72 -6.55
N ARG A 134 -15.39 -2.79 -6.84
CA ARG A 134 -14.33 -3.33 -5.98
C ARG A 134 -12.93 -2.89 -6.39
N VAL A 135 -12.78 -2.19 -7.50
CA VAL A 135 -11.48 -1.66 -7.95
C VAL A 135 -11.19 -0.37 -7.20
N CYS A 136 -10.08 -0.33 -6.49
CA CYS A 136 -9.66 0.87 -5.79
C CYS A 136 -9.40 2.01 -6.78
N PRO A 137 -10.08 3.16 -6.66
CA PRO A 137 -9.91 4.27 -7.58
C PRO A 137 -8.51 4.89 -7.53
N GLU A 138 -7.81 4.70 -6.40
CA GLU A 138 -6.50 5.28 -6.19
C GLU A 138 -5.34 4.41 -6.71
N CYS A 139 -5.41 3.10 -6.54
CA CYS A 139 -4.32 2.19 -6.90
C CYS A 139 -4.70 1.13 -7.94
N GLY A 140 -5.96 1.08 -8.39
CA GLY A 140 -6.44 0.16 -9.41
C GLY A 140 -6.49 -1.31 -8.99
N ARG A 141 -6.26 -1.64 -7.70
CA ARG A 141 -6.33 -3.02 -7.22
C ARG A 141 -7.75 -3.44 -6.89
N LEU A 142 -8.06 -4.68 -7.21
CA LEU A 142 -9.31 -5.30 -6.84
C LEU A 142 -9.29 -5.67 -5.35
N ALA A 143 -10.33 -5.28 -4.61
CA ALA A 143 -10.52 -5.74 -3.25
C ALA A 143 -10.90 -7.21 -3.23
N PRO A 144 -10.26 -8.04 -2.38
CA PRO A 144 -10.56 -9.48 -2.31
C PRO A 144 -11.97 -9.75 -1.76
N GLU A 145 -12.47 -8.89 -0.91
CA GLU A 145 -13.78 -9.02 -0.27
C GLU A 145 -14.81 -8.07 -0.88
N ARG A 146 -16.03 -8.55 -1.09
CA ARG A 146 -17.13 -7.74 -1.65
C ARG A 146 -17.53 -6.55 -0.75
N ALA A 147 -17.34 -6.68 0.54
CA ALA A 147 -17.70 -5.67 1.55
C ALA A 147 -16.48 -4.90 2.08
N ALA A 148 -15.36 -4.93 1.38
CA ALA A 148 -14.18 -4.19 1.79
C ALA A 148 -14.44 -2.69 1.76
N ARG A 149 -14.34 -2.04 2.92
CA ARG A 149 -14.51 -0.57 3.07
C ARG A 149 -13.24 0.20 2.74
N PHE A 150 -12.11 -0.48 2.72
CA PHE A 150 -10.79 0.10 2.46
C PHE A 150 -9.98 -0.81 1.56
N CYS A 151 -9.18 -0.21 0.68
CA CYS A 151 -8.26 -0.95 -0.15
C CYS A 151 -7.14 -1.57 0.70
N TRP A 152 -6.98 -2.87 0.63
CA TRP A 152 -5.94 -3.60 1.35
C TRP A 152 -4.52 -3.21 0.94
N SER A 153 -4.34 -2.62 -0.25
CA SER A 153 -3.05 -2.26 -0.81
C SER A 153 -2.63 -0.82 -0.50
N CYS A 154 -3.54 0.13 -0.54
CA CYS A 154 -3.22 1.56 -0.37
C CYS A 154 -4.00 2.23 0.76
N GLY A 155 -4.93 1.52 1.42
CA GLY A 155 -5.72 2.05 2.52
C GLY A 155 -6.82 3.05 2.12
N SER A 156 -7.02 3.33 0.81
CA SER A 156 -8.10 4.22 0.37
C SER A 156 -9.46 3.67 0.72
N ALA A 157 -10.40 4.54 1.07
CA ALA A 157 -11.79 4.16 1.20
C ALA A 157 -12.32 3.64 -0.16
N LEU A 158 -13.05 2.56 -0.12
CA LEU A 158 -13.78 2.02 -1.25
C LEU A 158 -15.24 2.43 -1.09
N GLU A 159 -15.81 3.03 -2.12
CA GLU A 159 -17.25 3.33 -2.14
C GLU A 159 -18.00 1.99 -2.30
N ALA A 160 -18.94 1.75 -1.39
CA ALA A 160 -19.79 0.56 -1.40
C ALA A 160 -20.94 0.75 -2.38
#